data_bef72b6181a040bbe16c3ea241e4259a
#
_entry.id   bef72b6181a040bbe16c3ea241e4259a
#
_cell.length_a   1.000
_cell.length_b   1.000
_cell.length_c   1.000
_cell.angle_alpha   90.00
_cell.angle_beta   90.00
_cell.angle_gamma   90.00
#
_symmetry.space_group_name_H-M   'P 1'
#
loop_
_entity.id
_entity.type
_entity.pdbx_description
1 polymer ?
#
loop_
_entity_poly.entity_id
_entity_poly.type
_entity_poly.pdbx_seq_one_letter_code
_entity_poly.pdbx_strand_id
1 'polypeptide(L)'
;VVDHLHVVGDIFDRGPYPNLIMDTLMEHHSVDIQWGNHDVYWMGAASGSAACICNVIRISAKYGNLDLLEDGYGINLVPLARFAMKWYDKDSCDCFKLDYREDEYDVHDAFLDEKMHKAITIMQFKLEGQLIKEHPEFEMEKRLLLDKINIEKGTVCVEETEYPLKDVSFPTIDWEDPYRLSEDEADVMERLVTAFVNCEKLQRHVRFLYTQGSLYKVYNGNLLYHGCVPLNEDGSFTKVNIYGTEYAGKALYDVLESYARKGYYAIDPEEKKKGSDILWFIWENKNSPVFGKDKMTTFERYFVAEKATHVEPKNPYYRLLEKEEVVNAILAEFGLSGQEAHIVNGHIPIEAKKGESPVKCGGKLLIIDGGFSKAYQPKTGIAGYTLIYNSYGLVLAAHEPFESVEKAVSDGNDIVSHTILVQHVV
;
A
#
# COMPACT_ATOMS: atom_id res chain seq x y z
N VAL A 1 -6.42 28.86 -10.21
CA VAL A 1 -6.24 27.82 -11.22
C VAL A 1 -4.95 27.11 -10.94
N VAL A 2 -4.96 25.79 -10.75
CA VAL A 2 -3.78 24.97 -10.58
C VAL A 2 -3.25 24.63 -11.97
N ASP A 3 -1.99 24.92 -12.24
CA ASP A 3 -1.36 24.65 -13.53
C ASP A 3 -1.04 23.18 -13.69
N HIS A 4 -0.39 22.61 -12.68
CA HIS A 4 -0.03 21.17 -12.62
C HIS A 4 -0.28 20.62 -11.22
N LEU A 5 -0.85 19.41 -11.14
CA LEU A 5 -1.11 18.68 -9.91
C LEU A 5 -0.15 17.50 -9.79
N HIS A 6 0.57 17.41 -8.66
CA HIS A 6 1.37 16.24 -8.28
C HIS A 6 0.65 15.48 -7.17
N VAL A 7 0.44 14.18 -7.34
CA VAL A 7 -0.14 13.29 -6.33
C VAL A 7 0.96 12.34 -5.84
N VAL A 8 1.25 12.34 -4.54
CA VAL A 8 2.36 11.58 -3.96
C VAL A 8 1.93 10.16 -3.55
N GLY A 9 0.92 9.62 -4.21
CA GLY A 9 0.50 8.22 -4.14
C GLY A 9 -0.51 7.89 -3.05
N ASP A 10 -0.76 6.59 -2.93
CA ASP A 10 -1.75 5.98 -2.03
C ASP A 10 -3.19 6.48 -2.27
N ILE A 11 -3.58 6.61 -3.54
CA ILE A 11 -4.96 6.91 -3.93
C ILE A 11 -5.90 5.78 -3.47
N PHE A 12 -5.42 4.54 -3.48
CA PHE A 12 -6.17 3.34 -3.13
C PHE A 12 -6.01 2.91 -1.66
N ASP A 13 -5.56 3.80 -0.77
CA ASP A 13 -5.36 3.46 0.64
C ASP A 13 -6.67 3.55 1.45
N ARG A 14 -7.26 2.40 1.79
CA ARG A 14 -8.32 2.18 2.80
C ARG A 14 -9.61 3.00 2.67
N GLY A 15 -9.65 3.96 1.77
CA GLY A 15 -10.84 4.81 1.55
C GLY A 15 -11.89 4.09 0.69
N PRO A 16 -13.17 4.48 0.82
CA PRO A 16 -14.27 3.79 0.12
C PRO A 16 -14.40 4.18 -1.37
N TYR A 17 -13.80 5.28 -1.82
CA TYR A 17 -14.08 5.87 -3.14
C TYR A 17 -12.85 6.21 -3.99
N PRO A 18 -11.79 5.37 -4.07
CA PRO A 18 -10.64 5.66 -4.93
C PRO A 18 -11.04 5.70 -6.42
N ASN A 19 -12.08 4.97 -6.81
CA ASN A 19 -12.63 5.00 -8.16
C ASN A 19 -13.12 6.40 -8.57
N LEU A 20 -13.76 7.15 -7.67
CA LEU A 20 -14.21 8.53 -7.92
C LEU A 20 -13.04 9.51 -7.94
N ILE A 21 -12.05 9.30 -7.08
CA ILE A 21 -10.81 10.09 -7.09
C ILE A 21 -10.09 9.92 -8.42
N MET A 22 -9.96 8.67 -8.90
CA MET A 22 -9.33 8.39 -10.20
C MET A 22 -10.10 9.03 -11.35
N ASP A 23 -11.42 8.92 -11.38
CA ASP A 23 -12.25 9.59 -12.40
C ASP A 23 -12.00 11.12 -12.38
N THR A 24 -11.93 11.74 -11.19
CA THR A 24 -11.65 13.19 -11.04
C THR A 24 -10.23 13.57 -11.51
N LEU A 25 -9.22 12.76 -11.17
CA LEU A 25 -7.83 12.99 -11.59
C LEU A 25 -7.68 12.87 -13.13
N MET A 26 -8.42 11.95 -13.74
CA MET A 26 -8.42 11.77 -15.22
C MET A 26 -9.05 12.96 -15.96
N GLU A 27 -9.94 13.70 -15.33
CA GLU A 27 -10.54 14.92 -15.88
C GLU A 27 -9.66 16.17 -15.68
N HIS A 28 -8.65 16.07 -14.79
CA HIS A 28 -7.75 17.20 -14.54
C HIS A 28 -6.80 17.41 -15.75
N HIS A 29 -6.64 18.68 -16.16
CA HIS A 29 -5.91 19.04 -17.38
C HIS A 29 -4.41 18.70 -17.35
N SER A 30 -3.78 18.62 -16.18
CA SER A 30 -2.36 18.30 -16.04
C SER A 30 -2.08 17.68 -14.66
N VAL A 31 -1.76 16.39 -14.63
CA VAL A 31 -1.50 15.65 -13.38
C VAL A 31 -0.39 14.62 -13.60
N ASP A 32 0.42 14.41 -12.57
CA ASP A 32 1.24 13.21 -12.43
C ASP A 32 1.10 12.58 -11.03
N ILE A 33 1.43 11.30 -10.94
CA ILE A 33 1.21 10.48 -9.76
C ILE A 33 2.49 9.70 -9.43
N GLN A 34 3.01 9.85 -8.23
CA GLN A 34 4.07 8.99 -7.71
C GLN A 34 3.42 7.80 -7.02
N TRP A 35 3.60 6.59 -7.58
CA TRP A 35 2.91 5.40 -7.10
C TRP A 35 3.21 5.12 -5.63
N GLY A 36 2.16 5.00 -4.82
CA GLY A 36 2.25 4.48 -3.46
C GLY A 36 2.16 2.95 -3.43
N ASN A 37 2.46 2.36 -2.27
CA ASN A 37 2.36 0.91 -2.12
C ASN A 37 0.92 0.42 -2.31
N HIS A 38 -0.07 1.20 -1.88
CA HIS A 38 -1.48 0.85 -2.10
C HIS A 38 -1.90 0.97 -3.57
N ASP A 39 -1.31 1.86 -4.36
CA ASP A 39 -1.56 1.92 -5.79
C ASP A 39 -0.96 0.70 -6.52
N VAL A 40 0.26 0.30 -6.13
CA VAL A 40 1.02 -0.75 -6.82
C VAL A 40 0.35 -2.12 -6.72
N TYR A 41 -0.21 -2.52 -5.56
CA TYR A 41 -0.88 -3.81 -5.52
C TYR A 41 -2.20 -3.82 -6.31
N TRP A 42 -2.91 -2.69 -6.46
CA TRP A 42 -4.03 -2.56 -7.40
C TRP A 42 -3.58 -2.67 -8.86
N MET A 43 -2.42 -2.07 -9.19
CA MET A 43 -1.81 -2.24 -10.52
C MET A 43 -1.45 -3.70 -10.79
N GLY A 44 -0.92 -4.40 -9.78
CA GLY A 44 -0.64 -5.83 -9.83
C GLY A 44 -1.91 -6.67 -10.01
N ALA A 45 -2.98 -6.35 -9.28
CA ALA A 45 -4.26 -7.01 -9.41
C ALA A 45 -4.85 -6.86 -10.83
N ALA A 46 -4.80 -5.67 -11.40
CA ALA A 46 -5.24 -5.40 -12.78
C ALA A 46 -4.39 -6.12 -13.83
N SER A 47 -3.12 -6.43 -13.54
CA SER A 47 -2.25 -7.22 -14.41
C SER A 47 -2.49 -8.74 -14.32
N GLY A 48 -3.32 -9.18 -13.36
CA GLY A 48 -3.67 -10.59 -13.11
C GLY A 48 -2.82 -11.28 -12.03
N SER A 49 -2.06 -10.53 -11.21
CA SER A 49 -1.35 -11.09 -10.06
C SER A 49 -2.34 -11.60 -9.01
N ALA A 50 -2.42 -12.92 -8.84
CA ALA A 50 -3.33 -13.54 -7.88
C ALA A 50 -3.05 -13.09 -6.43
N ALA A 51 -1.78 -12.96 -6.03
CA ALA A 51 -1.41 -12.47 -4.71
C ALA A 51 -1.86 -11.01 -4.50
N CYS A 52 -1.68 -10.13 -5.51
CA CYS A 52 -2.15 -8.75 -5.43
C CYS A 52 -3.69 -8.68 -5.38
N ILE A 53 -4.41 -9.52 -6.13
CA ILE A 53 -5.88 -9.61 -6.07
C ILE A 53 -6.33 -9.98 -4.66
N CYS A 54 -5.69 -10.98 -4.03
CA CYS A 54 -5.99 -11.33 -2.64
C CYS A 54 -5.76 -10.15 -1.70
N ASN A 55 -4.68 -9.39 -1.87
CA ASN A 55 -4.40 -8.18 -1.08
C ASN A 55 -5.48 -7.12 -1.27
N VAL A 56 -5.92 -6.85 -2.51
CA VAL A 56 -7.01 -5.91 -2.80
C VAL A 56 -8.27 -6.31 -2.05
N ILE A 57 -8.73 -7.55 -2.22
CA ILE A 57 -9.98 -8.03 -1.61
C ILE A 57 -9.87 -8.06 -0.09
N ARG A 58 -8.75 -8.57 0.47
CA ARG A 58 -8.53 -8.62 1.92
C ARG A 58 -8.56 -7.24 2.56
N ILE A 59 -7.88 -6.27 1.98
CA ILE A 59 -7.83 -4.91 2.52
C ILE A 59 -9.21 -4.25 2.38
N SER A 60 -9.88 -4.41 1.24
CA SER A 60 -11.25 -3.91 1.06
C SER A 60 -12.21 -4.53 2.07
N ALA A 61 -12.18 -5.85 2.28
CA ALA A 61 -12.98 -6.52 3.29
C ALA A 61 -12.69 -5.98 4.69
N LYS A 62 -11.42 -5.92 5.07
CA LYS A 62 -11.01 -5.46 6.41
C LYS A 62 -11.59 -4.09 6.78
N TYR A 63 -11.66 -3.17 5.82
CA TYR A 63 -12.15 -1.81 6.04
C TYR A 63 -13.61 -1.60 5.62
N GLY A 64 -14.37 -2.68 5.38
CA GLY A 64 -15.79 -2.61 5.01
C GLY A 64 -16.04 -1.97 3.64
N ASN A 65 -15.12 -2.14 2.69
CA ASN A 65 -15.17 -1.49 1.38
C ASN A 65 -15.34 -2.50 0.22
N LEU A 66 -16.00 -3.66 0.43
CA LEU A 66 -16.24 -4.60 -0.67
C LEU A 66 -17.14 -4.02 -1.75
N ASP A 67 -18.05 -3.11 -1.40
CA ASP A 67 -18.87 -2.35 -2.36
C ASP A 67 -18.04 -1.56 -3.38
N LEU A 68 -16.84 -1.13 -3.00
CA LEU A 68 -15.91 -0.54 -3.96
C LEU A 68 -15.60 -1.51 -5.12
N LEU A 69 -15.45 -2.80 -4.83
CA LEU A 69 -15.15 -3.81 -5.85
C LEU A 69 -16.40 -4.14 -6.67
N GLU A 70 -17.55 -4.34 -6.02
CA GLU A 70 -18.79 -4.75 -6.65
C GLU A 70 -19.49 -3.58 -7.36
N ASP A 71 -19.81 -2.51 -6.66
CA ASP A 71 -20.53 -1.35 -7.22
C ASP A 71 -19.58 -0.36 -7.90
N GLY A 72 -18.41 -0.12 -7.32
CA GLY A 72 -17.44 0.83 -7.83
C GLY A 72 -16.78 0.38 -9.14
N TYR A 73 -16.44 -0.91 -9.23
CA TYR A 73 -15.73 -1.50 -10.37
C TYR A 73 -16.51 -2.58 -11.11
N GLY A 74 -17.59 -3.11 -10.57
CA GLY A 74 -18.35 -4.22 -11.17
C GLY A 74 -17.64 -5.57 -11.11
N ILE A 75 -16.76 -5.76 -10.14
CA ILE A 75 -16.02 -7.02 -9.92
C ILE A 75 -16.91 -8.00 -9.16
N ASN A 76 -17.18 -9.15 -9.77
CA ASN A 76 -18.06 -10.16 -9.20
C ASN A 76 -17.37 -10.97 -8.09
N LEU A 77 -17.76 -10.77 -6.83
CA LEU A 77 -17.26 -11.51 -5.65
C LEU A 77 -18.10 -12.74 -5.27
N VAL A 78 -19.20 -13.04 -5.98
CA VAL A 78 -20.07 -14.22 -5.70
C VAL A 78 -19.30 -15.55 -5.65
N PRO A 79 -18.27 -15.82 -6.49
CA PRO A 79 -17.47 -17.04 -6.34
C PRO A 79 -16.79 -17.15 -4.97
N LEU A 80 -16.22 -16.06 -4.46
CA LEU A 80 -15.60 -16.00 -3.13
C LEU A 80 -16.64 -16.14 -2.01
N ALA A 81 -17.79 -15.48 -2.13
CA ALA A 81 -18.89 -15.57 -1.16
C ALA A 81 -19.39 -17.01 -1.01
N ARG A 82 -19.61 -17.70 -2.14
CA ARG A 82 -20.03 -19.12 -2.12
C ARG A 82 -18.97 -20.04 -1.51
N PHE A 83 -17.70 -19.80 -1.83
CA PHE A 83 -16.58 -20.54 -1.25
C PHE A 83 -16.51 -20.31 0.27
N ALA A 84 -16.59 -19.06 0.72
CA ALA A 84 -16.56 -18.70 2.11
C ALA A 84 -17.71 -19.37 2.90
N MET A 85 -18.91 -19.36 2.37
CA MET A 85 -20.05 -20.07 2.98
C MET A 85 -19.89 -21.60 2.97
N LYS A 86 -19.25 -22.17 1.95
CA LYS A 86 -18.98 -23.62 1.91
C LYS A 86 -18.02 -24.09 3.00
N TRP A 87 -16.94 -23.34 3.21
CA TRP A 87 -15.81 -23.79 4.03
C TRP A 87 -15.77 -23.15 5.43
N TYR A 88 -16.30 -21.93 5.58
CA TYR A 88 -16.22 -21.13 6.81
C TYR A 88 -17.60 -20.84 7.43
N ASP A 89 -18.69 -21.48 6.99
CA ASP A 89 -20.05 -21.23 7.53
C ASP A 89 -20.12 -21.34 9.06
N LYS A 90 -19.48 -22.36 9.63
CA LYS A 90 -19.46 -22.62 11.08
C LYS A 90 -18.31 -21.96 11.83
N ASP A 91 -17.44 -21.24 11.12
CA ASP A 91 -16.30 -20.56 11.70
C ASP A 91 -16.77 -19.23 12.30
N SER A 92 -16.29 -18.88 13.51
CA SER A 92 -16.64 -17.60 14.14
C SER A 92 -16.01 -16.41 13.44
N CYS A 93 -14.89 -16.62 12.75
CA CYS A 93 -14.08 -15.57 12.10
C CYS A 93 -13.71 -14.39 13.01
N ASP A 94 -13.60 -14.61 14.33
CA ASP A 94 -13.37 -13.55 15.32
C ASP A 94 -12.06 -12.76 15.08
N CYS A 95 -11.07 -13.38 14.44
CA CYS A 95 -9.81 -12.73 14.06
C CYS A 95 -9.95 -11.83 12.82
N PHE A 96 -11.07 -11.90 12.12
CA PHE A 96 -11.33 -11.25 10.83
C PHE A 96 -12.46 -10.23 10.87
N LYS A 97 -12.77 -9.73 12.08
CA LYS A 97 -13.73 -8.63 12.25
C LYS A 97 -13.33 -7.44 11.39
N LEU A 98 -14.35 -6.78 10.85
CA LEU A 98 -14.16 -5.61 9.99
C LEU A 98 -13.80 -4.40 10.85
N ASP A 99 -12.96 -3.52 10.30
CA ASP A 99 -12.53 -2.27 10.92
C ASP A 99 -13.33 -1.11 10.31
N TYR A 100 -14.61 -0.97 10.69
CA TYR A 100 -15.56 0.02 10.19
C TYR A 100 -16.32 0.68 11.34
N ARG A 101 -17.11 1.71 11.02
CA ARG A 101 -18.04 2.33 11.98
C ARG A 101 -19.36 1.56 11.98
N GLU A 102 -19.88 1.25 13.16
CA GLU A 102 -21.14 0.50 13.33
C GLU A 102 -22.36 1.19 12.69
N ASP A 103 -22.32 2.51 12.49
CA ASP A 103 -23.37 3.31 11.86
C ASP A 103 -23.31 3.35 10.33
N GLU A 104 -22.24 2.81 9.73
CA GLU A 104 -22.00 2.84 8.28
C GLU A 104 -22.23 1.47 7.60
N TYR A 105 -22.58 0.39 8.35
CA TYR A 105 -22.61 -0.97 7.81
C TYR A 105 -23.84 -1.79 8.27
N ASP A 106 -24.44 -2.57 7.36
CA ASP A 106 -25.50 -3.49 7.71
C ASP A 106 -24.94 -4.76 8.37
N VAL A 107 -25.48 -5.12 9.54
CA VAL A 107 -25.02 -6.27 10.34
C VAL A 107 -25.18 -7.60 9.59
N HIS A 108 -26.09 -7.69 8.63
CA HIS A 108 -26.28 -8.90 7.83
C HIS A 108 -25.15 -9.15 6.83
N ASP A 109 -24.61 -8.09 6.25
CA ASP A 109 -23.50 -8.19 5.31
C ASP A 109 -22.19 -8.50 6.03
N ALA A 110 -21.97 -7.93 7.23
CA ALA A 110 -20.77 -8.14 8.02
C ALA A 110 -20.44 -9.62 8.28
N PHE A 111 -21.45 -10.46 8.50
CA PHE A 111 -21.25 -11.89 8.72
C PHE A 111 -20.64 -12.61 7.52
N LEU A 112 -21.10 -12.31 6.32
CA LEU A 112 -20.57 -12.89 5.09
C LEU A 112 -19.18 -12.34 4.79
N ASP A 113 -19.00 -11.03 4.97
CA ASP A 113 -17.75 -10.35 4.67
C ASP A 113 -16.60 -10.77 5.58
N GLU A 114 -16.85 -11.05 6.86
CA GLU A 114 -15.87 -11.65 7.77
C GLU A 114 -15.38 -13.02 7.28
N LYS A 115 -16.29 -13.85 6.73
CA LYS A 115 -15.94 -15.15 6.15
C LYS A 115 -15.18 -15.01 4.85
N MET A 116 -15.59 -14.10 3.98
CA MET A 116 -14.85 -13.76 2.75
C MET A 116 -13.47 -13.21 3.08
N HIS A 117 -13.37 -12.36 4.10
CA HIS A 117 -12.11 -11.81 4.60
C HIS A 117 -11.16 -12.92 5.05
N LYS A 118 -11.63 -13.89 5.87
CA LYS A 118 -10.81 -15.04 6.28
C LYS A 118 -10.39 -15.89 5.08
N ALA A 119 -11.35 -16.25 4.23
CA ALA A 119 -11.12 -17.10 3.07
C ALA A 119 -10.05 -16.52 2.14
N ILE A 120 -10.17 -15.26 1.74
CA ILE A 120 -9.21 -14.62 0.85
C ILE A 120 -7.84 -14.42 1.52
N THR A 121 -7.80 -14.21 2.85
CA THR A 121 -6.56 -14.07 3.60
C THR A 121 -5.77 -15.38 3.61
N ILE A 122 -6.42 -16.53 3.77
CA ILE A 122 -5.76 -17.85 3.69
C ILE A 122 -5.21 -18.09 2.27
N MET A 123 -5.99 -17.79 1.23
CA MET A 123 -5.51 -17.88 -0.16
C MET A 123 -4.31 -16.95 -0.39
N GLN A 124 -4.32 -15.73 0.17
CA GLN A 124 -3.20 -14.80 0.10
C GLN A 124 -1.92 -15.41 0.67
N PHE A 125 -1.97 -15.96 1.90
CA PHE A 125 -0.79 -16.56 2.52
C PHE A 125 -0.24 -17.74 1.71
N LYS A 126 -1.10 -18.53 1.08
CA LYS A 126 -0.68 -19.62 0.18
C LYS A 126 0.06 -19.08 -1.05
N LEU A 127 -0.53 -18.11 -1.74
CA LEU A 127 0.02 -17.53 -2.98
C LEU A 127 1.30 -16.73 -2.72
N GLU A 128 1.34 -15.92 -1.67
CA GLU A 128 2.55 -15.21 -1.25
C GLU A 128 3.66 -16.19 -0.86
N GLY A 129 3.32 -17.27 -0.15
CA GLY A 129 4.28 -18.31 0.19
C GLY A 129 4.87 -19.01 -1.04
N GLN A 130 4.08 -19.22 -2.11
CA GLN A 130 4.58 -19.74 -3.38
C GLN A 130 5.56 -18.76 -4.03
N LEU A 131 5.23 -17.45 -4.08
CA LEU A 131 6.13 -16.41 -4.59
C LEU A 131 7.45 -16.32 -3.81
N ILE A 132 7.38 -16.35 -2.49
CA ILE A 132 8.57 -16.30 -1.63
C ILE A 132 9.49 -17.51 -1.90
N LYS A 133 8.91 -18.69 -2.05
CA LYS A 133 9.68 -19.93 -2.37
C LYS A 133 10.26 -19.90 -3.78
N GLU A 134 9.57 -19.27 -4.74
CA GLU A 134 10.05 -19.10 -6.11
C GLU A 134 11.18 -18.08 -6.20
N HIS A 135 11.15 -17.05 -5.34
CA HIS A 135 12.08 -15.91 -5.34
C HIS A 135 12.86 -15.79 -4.03
N PRO A 136 13.78 -16.70 -3.69
CA PRO A 136 14.60 -16.59 -2.48
C PRO A 136 15.46 -15.31 -2.46
N GLU A 137 15.78 -14.72 -3.64
CA GLU A 137 16.48 -13.45 -3.76
C GLU A 137 15.69 -12.24 -3.22
N PHE A 138 14.38 -12.38 -2.98
CA PHE A 138 13.57 -11.33 -2.35
C PHE A 138 13.72 -11.29 -0.83
N GLU A 139 14.35 -12.32 -0.23
CA GLU A 139 14.68 -12.38 1.20
C GLU A 139 13.47 -12.18 2.13
N MET A 140 12.36 -12.88 1.84
CA MET A 140 11.09 -12.74 2.55
C MET A 140 10.68 -13.99 3.35
N GLU A 141 11.58 -14.93 3.61
CA GLU A 141 11.32 -16.23 4.24
C GLU A 141 10.72 -16.11 5.64
N LYS A 142 10.96 -14.99 6.34
CA LYS A 142 10.35 -14.71 7.65
C LYS A 142 8.82 -14.65 7.61
N ARG A 143 8.23 -14.48 6.43
CA ARG A 143 6.78 -14.46 6.23
C ARG A 143 6.19 -15.85 5.95
N LEU A 144 7.01 -16.87 5.74
CA LEU A 144 6.57 -18.26 5.62
C LEU A 144 6.19 -18.79 7.00
N LEU A 145 4.90 -18.72 7.37
CA LEU A 145 4.39 -19.09 8.67
C LEU A 145 3.38 -20.25 8.63
N LEU A 146 2.76 -20.58 7.48
CA LEU A 146 1.80 -21.67 7.39
C LEU A 146 2.44 -23.02 7.69
N ASP A 147 3.67 -23.26 7.22
CA ASP A 147 4.44 -24.48 7.46
C ASP A 147 5.09 -24.53 8.86
N LYS A 148 4.96 -23.45 9.64
CA LYS A 148 5.42 -23.34 11.04
C LYS A 148 4.30 -23.49 12.06
N ILE A 149 3.09 -23.77 11.61
CA ILE A 149 1.93 -24.04 12.47
C ILE A 149 2.01 -25.48 12.97
N ASN A 150 1.86 -25.65 14.30
CA ASN A 150 1.58 -26.94 14.90
C ASN A 150 0.08 -26.99 15.26
N ILE A 151 -0.72 -27.62 14.40
CA ILE A 151 -2.18 -27.65 14.56
C ILE A 151 -2.62 -28.47 15.79
N GLU A 152 -1.87 -29.50 16.19
CA GLU A 152 -2.19 -30.33 17.35
C GLU A 152 -2.03 -29.54 18.66
N LYS A 153 -1.03 -28.68 18.72
CA LYS A 153 -0.80 -27.79 19.88
C LYS A 153 -1.54 -26.47 19.79
N GLY A 154 -2.04 -26.10 18.61
CA GLY A 154 -2.64 -24.79 18.37
C GLY A 154 -1.62 -23.64 18.46
N THR A 155 -0.40 -23.85 17.96
CA THR A 155 0.69 -22.88 18.06
C THR A 155 1.34 -22.61 16.70
N VAL A 156 2.09 -21.51 16.61
CA VAL A 156 2.93 -21.16 15.47
C VAL A 156 4.32 -20.71 15.95
N CYS A 157 5.37 -21.09 15.21
CA CYS A 157 6.72 -20.63 15.51
C CYS A 157 7.03 -19.36 14.71
N VAL A 158 7.22 -18.22 15.41
CA VAL A 158 7.62 -16.94 14.82
C VAL A 158 9.01 -16.58 15.35
N GLU A 159 9.99 -16.43 14.46
CA GLU A 159 11.38 -16.08 14.82
C GLU A 159 11.93 -16.93 15.98
N GLU A 160 11.82 -18.26 15.87
CA GLU A 160 12.29 -19.27 16.83
C GLU A 160 11.50 -19.33 18.16
N THR A 161 10.45 -18.55 18.32
CA THR A 161 9.58 -18.56 19.50
C THR A 161 8.21 -19.11 19.16
N GLU A 162 7.71 -20.04 19.99
CA GLU A 162 6.38 -20.65 19.82
C GLU A 162 5.31 -19.77 20.50
N TYR A 163 4.26 -19.42 19.76
CA TYR A 163 3.13 -18.61 20.23
C TYR A 163 1.80 -19.32 20.03
N PRO A 164 0.86 -19.21 20.98
CA PRO A 164 -0.48 -19.76 20.80
C PRO A 164 -1.23 -19.00 19.69
N LEU A 165 -1.95 -19.75 18.85
CA LEU A 165 -2.85 -19.20 17.86
C LEU A 165 -4.18 -18.77 18.50
N LYS A 166 -4.71 -17.63 18.10
CA LYS A 166 -6.06 -17.17 18.48
C LYS A 166 -7.16 -17.95 17.76
N ASP A 167 -6.83 -18.52 16.61
CA ASP A 167 -7.74 -19.25 15.73
C ASP A 167 -6.98 -20.42 15.11
N VAL A 168 -7.53 -21.61 15.21
CA VAL A 168 -6.95 -22.88 14.72
C VAL A 168 -7.80 -23.53 13.62
N SER A 169 -8.78 -22.82 13.10
CA SER A 169 -9.65 -23.28 12.03
C SER A 169 -9.05 -22.97 10.65
N PHE A 170 -8.51 -23.99 10.01
CA PHE A 170 -7.86 -23.90 8.68
C PHE A 170 -8.42 -25.00 7.76
N PRO A 171 -9.72 -24.96 7.39
CA PRO A 171 -10.41 -26.08 6.73
C PRO A 171 -9.87 -26.39 5.33
N THR A 172 -9.14 -25.49 4.70
CA THR A 172 -8.65 -25.65 3.32
C THR A 172 -7.13 -25.85 3.24
N ILE A 173 -6.42 -25.89 4.38
CA ILE A 173 -4.97 -26.13 4.39
C ILE A 173 -4.68 -27.63 4.33
N ASP A 174 -3.87 -28.02 3.36
CA ASP A 174 -3.22 -29.33 3.31
C ASP A 174 -1.89 -29.25 4.08
N TRP A 175 -1.80 -29.94 5.22
CA TRP A 175 -0.61 -29.88 6.08
C TRP A 175 0.62 -30.56 5.51
N GLU A 176 0.50 -31.37 4.42
CA GLU A 176 1.64 -31.89 3.68
C GLU A 176 2.25 -30.86 2.72
N ASP A 177 1.41 -29.93 2.21
CA ASP A 177 1.83 -28.80 1.39
C ASP A 177 0.98 -27.56 1.71
N PRO A 178 1.29 -26.84 2.81
CA PRO A 178 0.44 -25.75 3.32
C PRO A 178 0.23 -24.58 2.38
N TYR A 179 1.10 -24.42 1.39
CA TYR A 179 1.02 -23.32 0.42
C TYR A 179 0.30 -23.70 -0.87
N ARG A 180 -0.11 -24.97 -1.03
CA ARG A 180 -0.90 -25.40 -2.19
C ARG A 180 -2.35 -24.92 -2.05
N LEU A 181 -2.88 -24.32 -3.13
CA LEU A 181 -4.32 -24.05 -3.22
C LEU A 181 -5.09 -25.37 -3.32
N SER A 182 -6.23 -25.48 -2.63
CA SER A 182 -7.19 -26.54 -2.91
C SER A 182 -7.82 -26.35 -4.29
N GLU A 183 -8.47 -27.36 -4.83
CA GLU A 183 -9.15 -27.27 -6.13
C GLU A 183 -10.24 -26.17 -6.11
N ASP A 184 -10.99 -26.06 -5.01
CA ASP A 184 -12.02 -25.02 -4.85
C ASP A 184 -11.39 -23.61 -4.79
N GLU A 185 -10.25 -23.45 -4.09
CA GLU A 185 -9.53 -22.17 -4.04
C GLU A 185 -8.97 -21.79 -5.42
N ALA A 186 -8.46 -22.74 -6.16
CA ALA A 186 -7.94 -22.53 -7.51
C ALA A 186 -9.05 -22.05 -8.48
N ASP A 187 -10.26 -22.70 -8.42
CA ASP A 187 -11.42 -22.27 -9.21
C ASP A 187 -11.85 -20.83 -8.86
N VAL A 188 -11.90 -20.50 -7.57
CA VAL A 188 -12.23 -19.12 -7.12
C VAL A 188 -11.20 -18.12 -7.63
N MET A 189 -9.90 -18.42 -7.50
CA MET A 189 -8.84 -17.52 -7.94
C MET A 189 -8.83 -17.32 -9.45
N GLU A 190 -9.08 -18.35 -10.26
CA GLU A 190 -9.21 -18.22 -11.71
C GLU A 190 -10.33 -17.26 -12.11
N ARG A 191 -11.48 -17.37 -11.44
CA ARG A 191 -12.64 -16.47 -11.65
C ARG A 191 -12.35 -15.04 -11.22
N LEU A 192 -11.69 -14.85 -10.07
CA LEU A 192 -11.30 -13.52 -9.59
C LEU A 192 -10.28 -12.88 -10.52
N VAL A 193 -9.24 -13.60 -10.95
CA VAL A 193 -8.27 -13.12 -11.93
C VAL A 193 -8.98 -12.67 -13.21
N THR A 194 -9.90 -13.50 -13.71
CA THR A 194 -10.69 -13.15 -14.90
C THR A 194 -11.52 -11.88 -14.70
N ALA A 195 -12.14 -11.72 -13.53
CA ALA A 195 -12.95 -10.53 -13.22
C ALA A 195 -12.10 -9.24 -13.15
N PHE A 196 -10.94 -9.29 -12.49
CA PHE A 196 -10.04 -8.13 -12.39
C PHE A 196 -9.43 -7.73 -13.74
N VAL A 197 -8.94 -8.70 -14.49
CA VAL A 197 -8.30 -8.45 -15.80
C VAL A 197 -9.28 -7.90 -16.83
N ASN A 198 -10.55 -8.32 -16.78
CA ASN A 198 -11.58 -7.88 -17.73
C ASN A 198 -12.42 -6.68 -17.22
N CYS A 199 -12.11 -6.12 -16.05
CA CYS A 199 -12.81 -4.93 -15.56
C CYS A 199 -12.35 -3.67 -16.31
N GLU A 200 -13.12 -3.20 -17.28
CA GLU A 200 -12.76 -2.07 -18.13
C GLU A 200 -12.46 -0.79 -17.35
N LYS A 201 -13.24 -0.48 -16.31
CA LYS A 201 -13.04 0.71 -15.49
C LYS A 201 -11.72 0.62 -14.72
N LEU A 202 -11.40 -0.53 -14.11
CA LEU A 202 -10.12 -0.74 -13.44
C LEU A 202 -8.95 -0.64 -14.42
N GLN A 203 -9.06 -1.27 -15.59
CA GLN A 203 -8.05 -1.21 -16.64
C GLN A 203 -7.80 0.24 -17.12
N ARG A 204 -8.85 1.05 -17.24
CA ARG A 204 -8.73 2.47 -17.58
C ARG A 204 -7.98 3.25 -16.51
N HIS A 205 -8.29 3.06 -15.24
CA HIS A 205 -7.62 3.70 -14.11
C HIS A 205 -6.15 3.28 -14.00
N VAL A 206 -5.86 1.98 -14.12
CA VAL A 206 -4.50 1.47 -14.05
C VAL A 206 -3.64 1.94 -15.24
N ARG A 207 -4.20 1.98 -16.45
CA ARG A 207 -3.50 2.61 -17.60
C ARG A 207 -3.17 4.08 -17.33
N PHE A 208 -4.06 4.82 -16.68
CA PHE A 208 -3.80 6.19 -16.28
C PHE A 208 -2.66 6.28 -15.27
N LEU A 209 -2.62 5.41 -14.24
CA LEU A 209 -1.49 5.30 -13.32
C LEU A 209 -0.17 5.03 -14.06
N TYR A 210 -0.16 4.19 -15.08
CA TYR A 210 1.05 3.95 -15.89
C TYR A 210 1.42 5.10 -16.81
N THR A 211 0.46 5.80 -17.38
CA THR A 211 0.74 6.87 -18.35
C THR A 211 1.09 8.19 -17.69
N GLN A 212 0.49 8.50 -16.54
CA GLN A 212 0.72 9.73 -15.78
C GLN A 212 1.57 9.50 -14.52
N GLY A 213 1.94 8.26 -14.21
CA GLY A 213 2.62 7.92 -12.96
C GLY A 213 4.00 7.29 -13.17
N SER A 214 4.76 7.30 -12.06
CA SER A 214 6.08 6.72 -11.92
C SER A 214 6.40 6.47 -10.44
N LEU A 215 7.50 5.77 -10.13
CA LEU A 215 7.95 5.61 -8.74
C LEU A 215 8.56 6.90 -8.17
N TYR A 216 9.09 7.77 -9.01
CA TYR A 216 9.58 9.10 -8.63
C TYR A 216 9.42 10.10 -9.77
N LYS A 217 9.49 11.39 -9.43
CA LYS A 217 9.48 12.51 -10.38
C LYS A 217 10.48 13.57 -9.94
N VAL A 218 11.22 14.12 -10.89
CA VAL A 218 11.96 15.36 -10.69
C VAL A 218 11.24 16.48 -11.42
N TYR A 219 10.82 17.51 -10.69
CA TYR A 219 10.08 18.64 -11.24
C TYR A 219 10.41 19.93 -10.51
N ASN A 220 10.81 20.98 -11.24
CA ASN A 220 11.16 22.30 -10.69
C ASN A 220 12.14 22.24 -9.50
N GLY A 221 13.19 21.42 -9.57
CA GLY A 221 14.15 21.25 -8.48
C GLY A 221 13.66 20.36 -7.33
N ASN A 222 12.42 19.90 -7.38
CA ASN A 222 11.87 19.01 -6.36
C ASN A 222 11.99 17.55 -6.81
N LEU A 223 12.39 16.68 -5.89
CA LEU A 223 12.34 15.23 -6.03
C LEU A 223 11.11 14.71 -5.29
N LEU A 224 10.15 14.17 -6.05
CA LEU A 224 8.90 13.62 -5.52
C LEU A 224 8.96 12.10 -5.60
N TYR A 225 8.66 11.42 -4.50
CA TYR A 225 8.43 9.98 -4.44
C TYR A 225 7.53 9.64 -3.23
N HIS A 226 6.89 8.48 -3.26
CA HIS A 226 5.91 8.13 -2.23
C HIS A 226 6.56 7.81 -0.87
N GLY A 227 7.47 6.86 -0.81
CA GLY A 227 7.93 6.25 0.44
C GLY A 227 9.35 6.65 0.86
N CYS A 228 10.34 5.87 0.47
CA CYS A 228 11.72 6.01 0.93
C CYS A 228 12.75 5.63 -0.13
N VAL A 229 13.96 6.11 0.01
CA VAL A 229 15.13 5.53 -0.67
C VAL A 229 15.77 4.54 0.31
N PRO A 230 15.81 3.22 0.03
CA PRO A 230 16.36 2.24 0.95
C PRO A 230 17.82 2.53 1.31
N LEU A 231 18.10 2.68 2.61
CA LEU A 231 19.43 3.00 3.15
C LEU A 231 19.88 1.94 4.15
N ASN A 232 21.20 1.75 4.22
CA ASN A 232 21.87 1.05 5.29
C ASN A 232 22.02 1.95 6.54
N GLU A 233 22.42 1.38 7.67
CA GLU A 233 22.60 2.09 8.93
C GLU A 233 23.66 3.23 8.86
N ASP A 234 24.65 3.11 7.98
CA ASP A 234 25.68 4.11 7.73
C ASP A 234 25.25 5.22 6.75
N GLY A 235 24.04 5.15 6.19
CA GLY A 235 23.51 6.10 5.22
C GLY A 235 23.85 5.82 3.76
N SER A 236 24.59 4.75 3.47
CA SER A 236 24.82 4.29 2.10
C SER A 236 23.53 3.69 1.50
N PHE A 237 23.39 3.76 0.16
CA PHE A 237 22.25 3.16 -0.53
C PHE A 237 22.28 1.64 -0.44
N THR A 238 21.16 1.04 -0.02
CA THR A 238 21.03 -0.41 0.07
C THR A 238 21.08 -1.03 -1.32
N LYS A 239 21.96 -2.03 -1.51
CA LYS A 239 22.01 -2.83 -2.72
C LYS A 239 20.95 -3.92 -2.65
N VAL A 240 20.15 -4.04 -3.71
CA VAL A 240 19.04 -4.96 -3.82
C VAL A 240 19.24 -5.83 -5.04
N ASN A 241 19.16 -7.15 -4.86
CA ASN A 241 19.24 -8.10 -5.97
C ASN A 241 17.87 -8.20 -6.65
N ILE A 242 17.82 -7.83 -7.92
CA ILE A 242 16.66 -8.01 -8.79
C ILE A 242 17.07 -8.93 -9.94
N TYR A 243 16.61 -10.18 -9.89
CA TYR A 243 16.88 -11.22 -10.89
C TYR A 243 18.37 -11.38 -11.21
N GLY A 244 19.23 -11.45 -10.18
CA GLY A 244 20.65 -11.69 -10.32
C GLY A 244 21.52 -10.45 -10.55
N THR A 245 20.95 -9.25 -10.58
CA THR A 245 21.68 -7.99 -10.69
C THR A 245 21.42 -7.10 -9.49
N GLU A 246 22.47 -6.51 -8.93
CA GLU A 246 22.36 -5.57 -7.82
C GLU A 246 22.07 -4.15 -8.31
N TYR A 247 21.09 -3.49 -7.68
CA TYR A 247 20.71 -2.10 -7.91
C TYR A 247 20.63 -1.33 -6.59
N ALA A 248 20.90 -0.02 -6.62
CA ALA A 248 20.81 0.84 -5.45
C ALA A 248 20.36 2.25 -5.86
N GLY A 249 19.85 3.03 -4.92
CA GLY A 249 19.47 4.43 -5.15
C GLY A 249 18.52 4.59 -6.33
N LYS A 250 18.80 5.53 -7.22
CA LYS A 250 18.00 5.82 -8.42
C LYS A 250 17.88 4.62 -9.36
N ALA A 251 18.96 3.83 -9.53
CA ALA A 251 18.94 2.65 -10.41
C ALA A 251 17.96 1.58 -9.91
N LEU A 252 17.73 1.47 -8.60
CA LEU A 252 16.72 0.58 -8.04
C LEU A 252 15.30 1.04 -8.45
N TYR A 253 15.00 2.34 -8.35
CA TYR A 253 13.72 2.89 -8.81
C TYR A 253 13.50 2.62 -10.29
N ASP A 254 14.49 2.89 -11.12
CA ASP A 254 14.40 2.74 -12.58
C ASP A 254 14.14 1.28 -12.98
N VAL A 255 14.82 0.31 -12.36
CA VAL A 255 14.63 -1.11 -12.68
C VAL A 255 13.28 -1.64 -12.19
N LEU A 256 12.86 -1.28 -10.97
CA LEU A 256 11.56 -1.69 -10.43
C LEU A 256 10.41 -1.14 -11.27
N GLU A 257 10.48 0.13 -11.69
CA GLU A 257 9.48 0.74 -12.58
C GLU A 257 9.46 0.05 -13.94
N SER A 258 10.62 -0.27 -14.50
CA SER A 258 10.72 -0.99 -15.78
C SER A 258 10.01 -2.35 -15.71
N TYR A 259 10.25 -3.13 -14.65
CA TYR A 259 9.57 -4.41 -14.46
C TYR A 259 8.07 -4.25 -14.18
N ALA A 260 7.67 -3.27 -13.36
CA ALA A 260 6.25 -2.98 -13.11
C ALA A 260 5.50 -2.71 -14.43
N ARG A 261 6.10 -1.94 -15.34
CA ARG A 261 5.55 -1.70 -16.68
C ARG A 261 5.48 -2.97 -17.54
N LYS A 262 6.49 -3.84 -17.47
CA LYS A 262 6.48 -5.15 -18.14
C LYS A 262 5.36 -6.05 -17.60
N GLY A 263 5.11 -6.05 -16.29
CA GLY A 263 4.03 -6.83 -15.67
C GLY A 263 2.65 -6.52 -16.26
N TYR A 264 2.45 -5.30 -16.73
CA TYR A 264 1.19 -4.88 -17.34
C TYR A 264 1.20 -4.99 -18.89
N TYR A 265 2.27 -4.50 -19.54
CA TYR A 265 2.31 -4.32 -20.99
C TYR A 265 3.00 -5.43 -21.77
N ALA A 266 3.82 -6.28 -21.13
CA ALA A 266 4.55 -7.32 -21.86
C ALA A 266 3.61 -8.34 -22.47
N ILE A 267 3.93 -8.74 -23.71
CA ILE A 267 3.24 -9.81 -24.44
C ILE A 267 3.89 -11.16 -24.10
N ASP A 268 5.20 -11.17 -23.93
CA ASP A 268 5.94 -12.36 -23.53
C ASP A 268 5.53 -12.81 -22.13
N PRO A 269 5.08 -14.07 -21.95
CA PRO A 269 4.56 -14.53 -20.65
C PRO A 269 5.59 -14.53 -19.52
N GLU A 270 6.87 -14.80 -19.84
CA GLU A 270 7.93 -14.82 -18.83
C GLU A 270 8.27 -13.41 -18.35
N GLU A 271 8.40 -12.45 -19.27
CA GLU A 271 8.58 -11.03 -18.91
C GLU A 271 7.39 -10.48 -18.14
N LYS A 272 6.17 -10.85 -18.54
CA LYS A 272 4.95 -10.45 -17.85
C LYS A 272 4.92 -11.01 -16.43
N LYS A 273 5.27 -12.29 -16.24
CA LYS A 273 5.34 -12.92 -14.91
C LYS A 273 6.35 -12.21 -14.04
N LYS A 274 7.59 -12.04 -14.50
CA LYS A 274 8.63 -11.32 -13.76
C LYS A 274 8.18 -9.92 -13.34
N GLY A 275 7.52 -9.19 -14.23
CA GLY A 275 6.99 -7.87 -13.92
C GLY A 275 5.84 -7.91 -12.90
N SER A 276 4.96 -8.91 -12.99
CA SER A 276 3.88 -9.14 -12.02
C SER A 276 4.42 -9.45 -10.62
N ASP A 277 5.46 -10.29 -10.53
CA ASP A 277 6.12 -10.64 -9.28
C ASP A 277 6.83 -9.42 -8.66
N ILE A 278 7.41 -8.54 -9.50
CA ILE A 278 7.98 -7.26 -9.04
C ILE A 278 6.90 -6.29 -8.56
N LEU A 279 5.69 -6.26 -9.12
CA LEU A 279 4.60 -5.46 -8.57
C LEU A 279 4.24 -5.90 -7.14
N TRP A 280 4.22 -7.21 -6.89
CA TRP A 280 4.06 -7.74 -5.53
C TRP A 280 5.28 -7.42 -4.63
N PHE A 281 6.52 -7.54 -5.14
CA PHE A 281 7.73 -7.12 -4.43
C PHE A 281 7.66 -5.65 -4.00
N ILE A 282 7.28 -4.76 -4.92
CA ILE A 282 7.17 -3.32 -4.62
C ILE A 282 6.14 -3.07 -3.52
N TRP A 283 5.05 -3.84 -3.48
CA TRP A 283 4.00 -3.71 -2.47
C TRP A 283 4.52 -3.88 -1.04
N GLU A 284 5.36 -4.88 -0.76
CA GLU A 284 5.61 -5.28 0.63
C GLU A 284 7.03 -5.79 0.95
N ASN A 285 7.98 -5.68 0.02
CA ASN A 285 9.36 -6.07 0.31
C ASN A 285 10.06 -5.00 1.16
N LYS A 286 10.92 -5.44 2.10
CA LYS A 286 11.70 -4.56 2.99
C LYS A 286 12.57 -3.54 2.26
N ASN A 287 13.02 -3.86 1.04
CA ASN A 287 13.87 -3.03 0.20
C ASN A 287 13.06 -2.27 -0.87
N SER A 288 11.73 -2.32 -0.78
CA SER A 288 10.88 -1.54 -1.68
C SER A 288 10.91 -0.06 -1.34
N PRO A 289 11.04 0.83 -2.36
CA PRO A 289 11.03 2.27 -2.13
C PRO A 289 9.69 2.83 -1.70
N VAL A 290 8.62 2.05 -1.75
CA VAL A 290 7.28 2.49 -1.33
C VAL A 290 6.77 1.81 -0.07
N PHE A 291 7.48 0.82 0.48
CA PHE A 291 7.08 0.13 1.71
C PHE A 291 7.93 0.52 2.93
N GLY A 292 9.26 0.44 2.82
CA GLY A 292 10.21 0.97 3.81
C GLY A 292 10.12 0.39 5.22
N LYS A 293 9.74 -0.88 5.37
CA LYS A 293 9.71 -1.61 6.64
C LYS A 293 10.32 -3.00 6.49
N ASP A 294 10.81 -3.59 7.58
CA ASP A 294 11.49 -4.91 7.56
C ASP A 294 10.59 -6.03 7.06
N LYS A 295 9.34 -6.06 7.49
CA LYS A 295 8.33 -7.02 7.03
C LYS A 295 6.92 -6.48 7.25
N MET A 296 5.95 -7.04 6.56
CA MET A 296 4.54 -6.85 6.85
C MET A 296 4.03 -8.00 7.73
N THR A 297 3.61 -7.71 8.97
CA THR A 297 3.20 -8.69 9.98
C THR A 297 1.72 -9.09 9.85
N THR A 298 1.28 -9.40 8.62
CA THR A 298 -0.13 -9.67 8.35
C THR A 298 -0.64 -10.93 9.09
N PHE A 299 0.09 -12.05 9.00
CA PHE A 299 -0.28 -13.29 9.66
C PHE A 299 -0.31 -13.11 11.18
N GLU A 300 0.74 -12.51 11.75
CA GLU A 300 0.87 -12.32 13.18
C GLU A 300 -0.27 -11.47 13.76
N ARG A 301 -0.69 -10.41 13.05
CA ARG A 301 -1.80 -9.54 13.48
C ARG A 301 -3.12 -10.27 13.56
N TYR A 302 -3.39 -11.20 12.65
CA TYR A 302 -4.60 -12.01 12.68
C TYR A 302 -4.52 -13.10 13.75
N PHE A 303 -3.45 -13.88 13.77
CA PHE A 303 -3.43 -15.16 14.47
C PHE A 303 -2.67 -15.17 15.79
N VAL A 304 -1.83 -14.19 16.09
CA VAL A 304 -1.04 -14.14 17.33
C VAL A 304 -1.47 -12.96 18.19
N ALA A 305 -1.70 -13.18 19.48
CA ALA A 305 -2.09 -12.11 20.40
C ALA A 305 -0.91 -11.26 20.87
N GLU A 306 0.30 -11.84 20.88
CA GLU A 306 1.52 -11.20 21.41
C GLU A 306 1.93 -10.00 20.53
N LYS A 307 1.84 -8.79 21.08
CA LYS A 307 2.12 -7.53 20.35
C LYS A 307 3.57 -7.39 19.88
N ALA A 308 4.51 -8.07 20.53
CA ALA A 308 5.91 -8.06 20.11
C ALA A 308 6.08 -8.63 18.69
N THR A 309 5.24 -9.59 18.27
CA THR A 309 5.26 -10.17 16.92
C THR A 309 4.70 -9.23 15.85
N HIS A 310 3.99 -8.16 16.24
CA HIS A 310 3.37 -7.18 15.34
C HIS A 310 4.28 -6.00 15.00
N VAL A 311 5.52 -5.99 15.51
CA VAL A 311 6.46 -4.89 15.29
C VAL A 311 7.00 -4.96 13.87
N GLU A 312 6.96 -3.83 13.18
CA GLU A 312 7.46 -3.65 11.81
C GLU A 312 8.53 -2.55 11.83
N PRO A 313 9.81 -2.91 12.06
CA PRO A 313 10.90 -1.94 12.09
C PRO A 313 10.98 -1.17 10.78
N LYS A 314 11.15 0.15 10.89
CA LYS A 314 11.28 1.01 9.71
C LYS A 314 12.70 0.94 9.14
N ASN A 315 12.82 1.15 7.82
CA ASN A 315 14.12 1.31 7.16
C ASN A 315 14.94 2.44 7.83
N PRO A 316 16.27 2.33 7.93
CA PRO A 316 17.14 3.37 8.47
C PRO A 316 16.93 4.76 7.86
N TYR A 317 16.44 4.84 6.61
CA TYR A 317 16.05 6.07 5.93
C TYR A 317 15.26 7.02 6.85
N TYR A 318 14.19 6.55 7.51
CA TYR A 318 13.30 7.41 8.32
C TYR A 318 14.00 8.07 9.51
N ARG A 319 15.03 7.44 10.07
CA ARG A 319 15.84 7.99 11.14
C ARG A 319 16.95 8.90 10.61
N LEU A 320 17.51 8.54 9.45
CA LEU A 320 18.63 9.25 8.87
C LEU A 320 18.24 10.56 8.18
N LEU A 321 16.96 10.76 7.87
CA LEU A 321 16.44 12.01 7.28
C LEU A 321 16.56 13.25 8.17
N GLU A 322 16.89 13.09 9.44
CA GLU A 322 17.23 14.20 10.32
C GLU A 322 18.63 14.80 10.00
N LYS A 323 19.43 14.10 9.19
CA LYS A 323 20.77 14.50 8.79
C LYS A 323 20.75 15.14 7.41
N GLU A 324 21.16 16.41 7.32
CA GLU A 324 21.17 17.17 6.07
C GLU A 324 22.09 16.54 5.01
N GLU A 325 23.22 15.95 5.43
CA GLU A 325 24.13 15.24 4.52
C GLU A 325 23.47 14.06 3.81
N VAL A 326 22.57 13.33 4.49
CA VAL A 326 21.82 12.21 3.89
C VAL A 326 20.80 12.73 2.87
N VAL A 327 20.06 13.76 3.23
CA VAL A 327 19.10 14.42 2.31
C VAL A 327 19.80 14.93 1.07
N ASN A 328 20.96 15.57 1.22
CA ASN A 328 21.76 16.06 0.10
C ASN A 328 22.33 14.92 -0.76
N ALA A 329 22.74 13.80 -0.15
CA ALA A 329 23.19 12.62 -0.89
C ALA A 329 22.08 12.00 -1.74
N ILE A 330 20.85 11.92 -1.19
CA ILE A 330 19.68 11.45 -1.95
C ILE A 330 19.38 12.40 -3.11
N LEU A 331 19.33 13.71 -2.88
CA LEU A 331 19.11 14.69 -3.95
C LEU A 331 20.16 14.55 -5.07
N ALA A 332 21.44 14.44 -4.70
CA ALA A 332 22.53 14.27 -5.65
C ALA A 332 22.41 12.98 -6.47
N GLU A 333 21.98 11.88 -5.87
CA GLU A 333 21.73 10.59 -6.55
C GLU A 333 20.70 10.73 -7.68
N PHE A 334 19.69 11.59 -7.48
CA PHE A 334 18.67 11.88 -8.49
C PHE A 334 19.02 13.10 -9.37
N GLY A 335 20.27 13.59 -9.31
CA GLY A 335 20.76 14.66 -10.17
C GLY A 335 20.38 16.07 -9.72
N LEU A 336 20.01 16.25 -8.46
CA LEU A 336 19.64 17.53 -7.87
C LEU A 336 20.71 18.03 -6.88
N SER A 337 20.88 19.33 -6.81
CA SER A 337 21.81 19.97 -5.88
C SER A 337 21.41 21.43 -5.62
N GLY A 338 21.97 22.02 -4.55
CA GLY A 338 21.75 23.43 -4.20
C GLY A 338 20.68 23.63 -3.11
N GLN A 339 20.49 24.90 -2.75
CA GLN A 339 19.56 25.28 -1.68
C GLN A 339 18.08 25.14 -2.09
N GLU A 340 17.81 25.24 -3.39
CA GLU A 340 16.48 25.19 -3.99
C GLU A 340 16.02 23.76 -4.31
N ALA A 341 16.82 22.74 -3.93
CA ALA A 341 16.47 21.34 -4.15
C ALA A 341 15.76 20.79 -2.91
N HIS A 342 14.58 20.21 -3.11
CA HIS A 342 13.74 19.65 -2.05
C HIS A 342 13.34 18.22 -2.34
N ILE A 343 13.15 17.41 -1.28
CA ILE A 343 12.47 16.13 -1.32
C ILE A 343 11.03 16.37 -0.85
N VAL A 344 10.06 15.84 -1.59
CA VAL A 344 8.64 15.80 -1.23
C VAL A 344 8.18 14.36 -1.22
N ASN A 345 7.76 13.85 -0.06
CA ASN A 345 7.30 12.46 0.07
C ASN A 345 6.09 12.31 1.00
N GLY A 346 5.54 11.07 1.09
CA GLY A 346 4.41 10.67 1.88
C GLY A 346 4.63 9.37 2.65
N HIS A 347 3.70 8.43 2.56
CA HIS A 347 3.70 7.06 3.10
C HIS A 347 3.61 6.92 4.63
N ILE A 348 4.31 7.74 5.39
CA ILE A 348 4.20 7.74 6.85
C ILE A 348 3.56 9.05 7.28
N PRO A 349 2.28 9.00 7.69
CA PRO A 349 1.55 10.20 8.10
C PRO A 349 2.22 10.92 9.27
N ILE A 350 2.28 12.25 9.18
CA ILE A 350 2.74 13.13 10.25
C ILE A 350 1.75 13.10 11.41
N GLU A 351 2.22 12.78 12.62
CA GLU A 351 1.40 12.83 13.82
C GLU A 351 1.37 14.25 14.41
N ALA A 352 0.62 15.16 13.76
CA ALA A 352 0.53 16.56 14.16
C ALA A 352 0.07 16.71 15.62
N LYS A 353 -0.81 15.84 16.13
CA LYS A 353 -1.20 15.78 17.55
C LYS A 353 -0.03 15.62 18.52
N LYS A 354 1.06 15.01 18.07
CA LYS A 354 2.29 14.82 18.87
C LYS A 354 3.32 15.93 18.65
N GLY A 355 2.98 16.95 17.85
CA GLY A 355 3.87 18.06 17.55
C GLY A 355 4.92 17.75 16.50
N GLU A 356 4.75 16.67 15.70
CA GLU A 356 5.66 16.35 14.62
C GLU A 356 5.51 17.39 13.50
N SER A 357 6.66 17.87 12.98
CA SER A 357 6.69 18.84 11.87
C SER A 357 6.79 18.12 10.52
N PRO A 358 5.96 18.50 9.52
CA PRO A 358 6.10 18.04 8.15
C PRO A 358 7.32 18.62 7.42
N VAL A 359 7.91 19.69 7.95
CA VAL A 359 9.07 20.39 7.39
C VAL A 359 10.31 19.96 8.16
N LYS A 360 11.27 19.34 7.49
CA LYS A 360 12.51 18.82 8.07
C LYS A 360 13.75 19.36 7.33
N CYS A 361 14.92 19.27 7.95
CA CYS A 361 16.20 19.73 7.40
C CYS A 361 16.14 21.14 6.83
N GLY A 362 15.57 22.09 7.59
CA GLY A 362 15.51 23.50 7.18
C GLY A 362 14.68 23.74 5.91
N GLY A 363 13.73 22.85 5.59
CA GLY A 363 12.87 22.94 4.40
C GLY A 363 13.31 22.02 3.23
N LYS A 364 14.47 21.39 3.30
CA LYS A 364 14.95 20.48 2.24
C LYS A 364 14.13 19.19 2.12
N LEU A 365 13.42 18.80 3.17
CA LEU A 365 12.51 17.64 3.17
C LEU A 365 11.13 18.06 3.64
N LEU A 366 10.12 17.72 2.85
CA LEU A 366 8.72 18.02 3.07
C LEU A 366 7.92 16.71 3.05
N ILE A 367 7.35 16.32 4.19
CA ILE A 367 6.50 15.14 4.30
C ILE A 367 5.05 15.61 4.25
N ILE A 368 4.37 15.37 3.12
CA ILE A 368 3.02 15.90 2.87
C ILE A 368 1.90 14.90 3.16
N ASP A 369 2.21 13.80 3.85
CA ASP A 369 1.22 12.83 4.27
C ASP A 369 0.63 13.18 5.64
N GLY A 370 -0.66 13.43 5.68
CA GLY A 370 -1.44 13.62 6.90
C GLY A 370 -2.55 12.58 7.04
N GLY A 371 -2.68 11.67 6.07
CA GLY A 371 -3.72 10.66 6.02
C GLY A 371 -5.09 11.25 5.71
N PHE A 372 -5.37 11.58 4.44
CA PHE A 372 -6.69 12.09 4.01
C PHE A 372 -7.83 11.11 4.31
N SER A 373 -7.56 9.81 4.33
CA SER A 373 -8.56 8.82 4.74
C SER A 373 -8.99 9.03 6.20
N LYS A 374 -10.30 9.00 6.44
CA LYS A 374 -10.88 9.13 7.80
C LYS A 374 -10.28 8.14 8.82
N ALA A 375 -9.81 6.97 8.36
CA ALA A 375 -9.16 5.97 9.21
C ALA A 375 -7.89 6.49 9.93
N TYR A 376 -7.19 7.48 9.37
CA TYR A 376 -5.98 8.06 9.96
C TYR A 376 -6.23 9.30 10.81
N GLN A 377 -7.27 10.07 10.54
CA GLN A 377 -7.53 11.37 11.18
C GLN A 377 -7.57 11.33 12.71
N PRO A 378 -8.15 10.30 13.38
CA PRO A 378 -8.10 10.20 14.84
C PRO A 378 -6.68 10.15 15.40
N LYS A 379 -5.75 9.56 14.65
CA LYS A 379 -4.34 9.39 15.02
C LYS A 379 -3.50 10.62 14.67
N THR A 380 -3.65 11.15 13.46
CA THR A 380 -2.85 12.28 12.95
C THR A 380 -3.32 13.63 13.48
N GLY A 381 -4.64 13.81 13.61
CA GLY A 381 -5.27 15.05 14.07
C GLY A 381 -5.51 16.07 12.98
N ILE A 382 -5.20 15.73 11.73
CA ILE A 382 -5.41 16.56 10.54
C ILE A 382 -5.99 15.70 9.41
N ALA A 383 -6.53 16.34 8.37
CA ALA A 383 -7.00 15.64 7.18
C ALA A 383 -5.89 15.42 6.14
N GLY A 384 -4.81 16.18 6.18
CA GLY A 384 -3.69 16.04 5.25
C GLY A 384 -2.97 17.34 4.96
N TYR A 385 -1.99 17.28 4.05
CA TYR A 385 -1.22 18.44 3.62
C TYR A 385 -1.31 18.62 2.11
N THR A 386 -1.28 19.90 1.66
CA THR A 386 -1.05 20.27 0.27
C THR A 386 0.15 21.20 0.19
N LEU A 387 1.14 20.84 -0.60
CA LEU A 387 2.28 21.71 -0.91
C LEU A 387 1.93 22.52 -2.16
N ILE A 388 1.98 23.86 -2.03
CA ILE A 388 1.72 24.81 -3.10
C ILE A 388 3.05 25.45 -3.52
N TYR A 389 3.41 25.29 -4.78
CA TYR A 389 4.56 25.96 -5.39
C TYR A 389 4.06 27.04 -6.35
N ASN A 390 4.50 28.27 -6.15
CA ASN A 390 4.14 29.39 -7.00
C ASN A 390 5.30 30.42 -7.06
N SER A 391 5.07 31.56 -7.72
CA SER A 391 6.07 32.62 -7.87
C SER A 391 6.53 33.28 -6.56
N TYR A 392 5.84 33.04 -5.46
CA TYR A 392 6.22 33.55 -4.13
C TYR A 392 7.03 32.54 -3.32
N GLY A 393 7.03 31.26 -3.71
CA GLY A 393 7.75 30.19 -3.02
C GLY A 393 6.95 28.93 -2.79
N LEU A 394 7.38 28.18 -1.79
CA LEU A 394 6.74 26.94 -1.32
C LEU A 394 5.88 27.25 -0.08
N VAL A 395 4.59 26.94 -0.16
CA VAL A 395 3.62 27.10 0.92
C VAL A 395 2.99 25.76 1.24
N LEU A 396 3.07 25.34 2.50
CA LEU A 396 2.42 24.13 2.98
C LEU A 396 1.07 24.49 3.60
N ALA A 397 -0.01 23.91 3.10
CA ALA A 397 -1.34 24.01 3.67
C ALA A 397 -1.68 22.74 4.45
N ALA A 398 -1.98 22.86 5.74
CA ALA A 398 -2.51 21.78 6.57
C ALA A 398 -4.04 21.87 6.59
N HIS A 399 -4.72 20.77 6.26
CA HIS A 399 -6.17 20.70 6.19
C HIS A 399 -6.76 20.12 7.48
N GLU A 400 -7.77 20.77 8.03
CA GLU A 400 -8.54 20.22 9.14
C GLU A 400 -9.49 19.11 8.66
N PRO A 401 -9.85 18.15 9.54
CA PRO A 401 -10.82 17.12 9.20
C PRO A 401 -12.16 17.71 8.75
N PHE A 402 -12.62 17.25 7.58
CA PHE A 402 -13.94 17.60 7.06
C PHE A 402 -14.97 16.59 7.58
N GLU A 403 -16.02 17.07 8.27
CA GLU A 403 -17.02 16.20 8.86
C GLU A 403 -18.09 15.78 7.85
N SER A 404 -18.85 16.74 7.32
CA SER A 404 -19.84 16.50 6.26
C SER A 404 -20.24 17.78 5.55
N VAL A 405 -20.85 17.64 4.36
CA VAL A 405 -21.43 18.79 3.61
C VAL A 405 -22.55 19.45 4.40
N GLU A 406 -23.43 18.65 5.03
CA GLU A 406 -24.57 19.13 5.81
C GLU A 406 -24.08 20.00 6.98
N LYS A 407 -23.02 19.55 7.67
CA LYS A 407 -22.45 20.31 8.78
C LYS A 407 -21.76 21.58 8.30
N ALA A 408 -20.98 21.51 7.21
CA ALA A 408 -20.36 22.70 6.62
C ALA A 408 -21.40 23.77 6.22
N VAL A 409 -22.52 23.33 5.63
CA VAL A 409 -23.64 24.24 5.26
C VAL A 409 -24.34 24.76 6.50
N SER A 410 -24.61 23.94 7.54
CA SER A 410 -25.30 24.40 8.77
C SER A 410 -24.50 25.38 9.57
N ASP A 411 -23.19 25.18 9.65
CA ASP A 411 -22.27 26.00 10.45
C ASP A 411 -21.75 27.22 9.67
N GLY A 412 -22.02 27.27 8.37
CA GLY A 412 -21.51 28.30 7.46
C GLY A 412 -19.98 28.29 7.32
N ASN A 413 -19.37 27.13 7.57
CA ASN A 413 -17.92 26.93 7.50
C ASN A 413 -17.53 26.29 6.17
N ASP A 414 -16.42 26.74 5.61
CA ASP A 414 -15.73 26.10 4.51
C ASP A 414 -14.67 25.11 5.03
N ILE A 415 -13.98 24.41 4.13
CA ILE A 415 -12.81 23.59 4.48
C ILE A 415 -11.75 24.50 5.10
N VAL A 416 -11.45 24.29 6.38
CA VAL A 416 -10.44 25.08 7.11
C VAL A 416 -9.05 24.56 6.82
N SER A 417 -8.15 25.47 6.47
CA SER A 417 -6.74 25.18 6.22
C SER A 417 -5.86 26.21 6.89
N HIS A 418 -4.75 25.74 7.48
CA HIS A 418 -3.71 26.58 8.02
C HIS A 418 -2.49 26.55 7.10
N THR A 419 -1.91 27.69 6.77
CA THR A 419 -0.76 27.78 5.87
C THR A 419 0.52 28.08 6.63
N ILE A 420 1.59 27.37 6.22
CA ILE A 420 2.96 27.62 6.70
C ILE A 420 3.81 27.95 5.47
N LEU A 421 4.44 29.10 5.48
CA LEU A 421 5.43 29.45 4.45
C LEU A 421 6.72 28.66 4.70
N VAL A 422 7.07 27.79 3.74
CA VAL A 422 8.27 26.95 3.82
C VAL A 422 9.49 27.69 3.27
N GLN A 423 9.33 28.38 2.13
CA GLN A 423 10.39 29.10 1.46
C GLN A 423 9.86 30.25 0.63
N HIS A 424 10.54 31.39 0.68
CA HIS A 424 10.35 32.48 -0.27
C HIS A 424 11.24 32.29 -1.49
N VAL A 425 10.70 32.55 -2.68
CA VAL A 425 11.52 32.82 -3.87
C VAL A 425 12.00 34.26 -3.76
N VAL A 426 13.29 34.48 -3.69
CA VAL A 426 13.93 35.79 -3.64
C VAL A 426 14.11 36.33 -5.07
#